data_2b566717655835c135f7d0ca2d75b57a
#
_entry.id   2b566717655835c135f7d0ca2d75b57a
#
_cell.length_a   1.000
_cell.length_b   1.000
_cell.length_c   1.000
_cell.angle_alpha   90.00
_cell.angle_beta   90.00
_cell.angle_gamma   90.00
#
_symmetry.space_group_name_H-M   'P 1'
#
loop_
_entity.id
_entity.type
_entity.pdbx_description
1 polymer ?
#
loop_
_entity_poly.entity_id
_entity_poly.type
_entity_poly.pdbx_seq_one_letter_code
_entity_poly.pdbx_strand_id
1 'polypeptide(L)'
;VEMGYRAAKLLHRRLTRPSSKAVRVLIPPAGVSARQSSDFSALHDPYVIQAMQFIRQNATKGIKVDQVTDFIGISRSNLEQRFILERGHTVHTEIHNEKLNKARNLLEETELPTKSVAMQSGYPSLQYMYAIFKKHFGLTPTQFREEHFVRAQKSR
;
A
#
# COMPACT_ATOMS: atom_id res chain seq x y z
N VAL A 1 3.69 1.53 -19.79
CA VAL A 1 4.41 0.70 -20.78
C VAL A 1 3.50 0.34 -21.95
N GLU A 2 2.26 -0.15 -21.72
CA GLU A 2 1.35 -0.58 -22.80
C GLU A 2 0.95 0.56 -23.76
N MET A 3 0.69 1.75 -23.24
CA MET A 3 0.30 2.91 -24.05
C MET A 3 1.40 3.31 -25.05
N GLY A 4 2.67 3.32 -24.61
CA GLY A 4 3.81 3.60 -25.50
C GLY A 4 4.01 2.53 -26.58
N TYR A 5 3.86 1.27 -26.23
CA TYR A 5 3.95 0.16 -27.18
C TYR A 5 2.86 0.23 -28.26
N ARG A 6 1.61 0.49 -27.88
CA ARG A 6 0.49 0.64 -28.82
C ARG A 6 0.65 1.87 -29.71
N ALA A 7 1.14 2.99 -29.16
CA ALA A 7 1.43 4.20 -29.96
C ALA A 7 2.54 3.95 -31.00
N ALA A 8 3.64 3.30 -30.61
CA ALA A 8 4.73 2.94 -31.51
C ALA A 8 4.28 1.98 -32.61
N LYS A 9 3.44 0.98 -32.27
CA LYS A 9 2.88 0.04 -33.26
C LYS A 9 1.95 0.74 -34.27
N LEU A 10 1.14 1.69 -33.83
CA LEU A 10 0.29 2.49 -34.70
C LEU A 10 1.11 3.40 -35.62
N LEU A 11 2.17 4.02 -35.11
CA LEU A 11 3.07 4.86 -35.86
C LEU A 11 3.80 4.03 -36.93
N HIS A 12 4.39 2.90 -36.56
CA HIS A 12 5.05 1.98 -37.50
C HIS A 12 4.11 1.53 -38.63
N ARG A 13 2.86 1.15 -38.27
CA ARG A 13 1.84 0.76 -39.27
C ARG A 13 1.50 1.90 -40.22
N ARG A 14 1.49 3.16 -39.78
CA ARG A 14 1.24 4.32 -40.64
C ARG A 14 2.40 4.66 -41.55
N LEU A 15 3.62 4.46 -41.09
CA LEU A 15 4.81 4.65 -41.91
C LEU A 15 4.94 3.60 -43.03
N THR A 16 4.55 2.35 -42.71
CA THR A 16 4.64 1.24 -43.68
C THR A 16 3.43 1.14 -44.62
N ARG A 17 2.25 1.63 -44.18
CA ARG A 17 1.01 1.64 -44.98
C ARG A 17 0.28 2.97 -44.78
N PRO A 18 0.57 4.01 -45.57
CA PRO A 18 -0.09 5.30 -45.46
C PRO A 18 -1.62 5.16 -45.64
N SER A 19 -2.39 5.55 -44.63
CA SER A 19 -3.86 5.61 -44.67
C SER A 19 -4.30 7.03 -44.38
N SER A 20 -5.22 7.56 -45.16
CA SER A 20 -5.77 8.90 -44.97
C SER A 20 -6.73 9.01 -43.78
N LYS A 21 -7.26 7.88 -43.26
CA LYS A 21 -8.20 7.90 -42.15
C LYS A 21 -7.49 7.99 -40.79
N ALA A 22 -7.90 8.96 -39.99
CA ALA A 22 -7.45 9.07 -38.60
C ALA A 22 -7.93 7.87 -37.76
N VAL A 23 -6.98 7.19 -37.11
CA VAL A 23 -7.30 6.08 -36.21
C VAL A 23 -7.24 6.61 -34.79
N ARG A 24 -8.37 6.58 -34.07
CA ARG A 24 -8.46 6.92 -32.63
C ARG A 24 -8.57 5.62 -31.84
N VAL A 25 -7.58 5.34 -31.03
CA VAL A 25 -7.59 4.19 -30.12
C VAL A 25 -7.77 4.69 -28.70
N LEU A 26 -8.89 4.32 -28.08
CA LEU A 26 -9.15 4.57 -26.66
C LEU A 26 -8.52 3.42 -25.87
N ILE A 27 -7.58 3.74 -25.01
CA ILE A 27 -6.97 2.79 -24.07
C ILE A 27 -7.59 3.08 -22.71
N PRO A 28 -8.41 2.17 -22.15
CA PRO A 28 -8.96 2.37 -20.81
C PRO A 28 -7.82 2.42 -19.79
N PRO A 29 -7.96 3.20 -18.70
CA PRO A 29 -6.96 3.22 -17.65
C PRO A 29 -6.85 1.82 -17.03
N ALA A 30 -5.62 1.36 -16.79
CA ALA A 30 -5.35 0.05 -16.19
C ALA A 30 -5.76 -0.05 -14.70
N GLY A 31 -6.20 1.06 -14.13
CA GLY A 31 -6.66 1.20 -12.74
C GLY A 31 -6.40 2.62 -12.24
N VAL A 32 -7.07 2.99 -11.17
CA VAL A 32 -6.79 4.23 -10.42
C VAL A 32 -5.75 3.87 -9.36
N SER A 33 -4.52 4.34 -9.55
CA SER A 33 -3.54 4.33 -8.46
C SER A 33 -3.86 5.52 -7.55
N ALA A 34 -4.51 5.25 -6.42
CA ALA A 34 -4.72 6.27 -5.39
C ALA A 34 -3.33 6.71 -4.88
N ARG A 35 -2.98 7.98 -5.10
CA ARG A 35 -1.77 8.54 -4.50
C ARG A 35 -2.00 8.67 -3.00
N GLN A 36 -0.98 8.40 -2.19
CA GLN A 36 -1.02 8.48 -0.71
C GLN A 36 -1.55 9.83 -0.16
N SER A 37 -1.47 10.91 -0.95
CA SER A 37 -2.01 12.22 -0.60
C SER A 37 -3.55 12.28 -0.56
N SER A 38 -4.26 11.38 -1.23
CA SER A 38 -5.74 11.37 -1.26
C SER A 38 -6.35 10.84 0.04
N ASP A 39 -5.61 10.02 0.80
CA ASP A 39 -6.09 9.41 2.04
C ASP A 39 -6.23 10.40 3.21
N PHE A 40 -5.61 11.58 3.10
CA PHE A 40 -5.66 12.62 4.12
C PHE A 40 -6.71 13.71 3.84
N SER A 41 -7.32 13.72 2.65
CA SER A 41 -8.26 14.76 2.26
C SER A 41 -9.54 14.80 3.10
N ALA A 42 -9.83 13.73 3.83
CA ALA A 42 -10.96 13.64 4.77
C ALA A 42 -10.58 13.91 6.23
N LEU A 43 -9.31 14.12 6.55
CA LEU A 43 -8.84 14.40 7.91
C LEU A 43 -8.80 15.90 8.16
N HIS A 44 -9.27 16.33 9.34
CA HIS A 44 -9.35 17.74 9.71
C HIS A 44 -8.37 18.10 10.84
N ASP A 45 -8.03 17.15 11.72
CA ASP A 45 -7.13 17.41 12.84
C ASP A 45 -5.65 17.41 12.39
N PRO A 46 -4.92 18.54 12.51
CA PRO A 46 -3.54 18.65 12.07
C PRO A 46 -2.58 17.71 12.81
N TYR A 47 -2.86 17.38 14.08
CA TYR A 47 -2.05 16.44 14.85
C TYR A 47 -2.23 15.00 14.35
N VAL A 48 -3.46 14.63 13.97
CA VAL A 48 -3.73 13.33 13.38
C VAL A 48 -3.06 13.19 12.01
N ILE A 49 -3.13 14.25 11.19
CA ILE A 49 -2.47 14.27 9.87
C ILE A 49 -0.95 14.09 10.02
N GLN A 50 -0.31 14.84 10.93
CA GLN A 50 1.13 14.73 11.18
C GLN A 50 1.50 13.33 11.72
N ALA A 51 0.70 12.80 12.65
CA ALA A 51 0.91 11.45 13.19
C ALA A 51 0.83 10.39 12.10
N MET A 52 -0.16 10.47 11.22
CA MET A 52 -0.32 9.56 10.08
C MET A 52 0.89 9.61 9.14
N GLN A 53 1.38 10.82 8.81
CA GLN A 53 2.57 10.98 7.98
C GLN A 53 3.80 10.36 8.64
N PHE A 54 4.01 10.61 9.92
CA PHE A 54 5.11 10.03 10.67
C PHE A 54 5.04 8.49 10.74
N ILE A 55 3.85 7.95 11.01
CA ILE A 55 3.61 6.50 11.07
C ILE A 55 3.92 5.86 9.72
N ARG A 56 3.41 6.38 8.61
CA ARG A 56 3.67 5.84 7.27
C ARG A 56 5.16 5.77 6.92
N GLN A 57 5.92 6.78 7.31
CA GLN A 57 7.36 6.84 7.02
C GLN A 57 8.20 5.93 7.92
N ASN A 58 7.70 5.60 9.12
CA ASN A 58 8.52 4.97 10.15
C ASN A 58 7.96 3.65 10.70
N ALA A 59 6.72 3.24 10.38
CA ALA A 59 6.11 2.03 10.92
C ALA A 59 7.00 0.78 10.77
N THR A 60 7.65 0.63 9.61
CA THR A 60 8.53 -0.50 9.31
C THR A 60 9.84 -0.49 10.11
N LYS A 61 10.19 0.62 10.74
CA LYS A 61 11.37 0.75 11.61
C LYS A 61 11.10 0.29 13.04
N GLY A 62 9.92 -0.27 13.32
CA GLY A 62 9.58 -0.78 14.65
C GLY A 62 9.20 0.29 15.66
N ILE A 63 8.69 1.45 15.21
CA ILE A 63 8.28 2.53 16.11
C ILE A 63 7.18 2.11 17.07
N LYS A 64 7.14 2.78 18.23
CA LYS A 64 6.12 2.68 19.26
C LYS A 64 5.30 3.97 19.32
N VAL A 65 4.15 3.92 20.00
CA VAL A 65 3.26 5.07 20.18
C VAL A 65 3.98 6.25 20.81
N ASP A 66 4.86 6.01 21.78
CA ASP A 66 5.59 7.09 22.48
C ASP A 66 6.46 7.91 21.50
N GLN A 67 7.09 7.27 20.52
CA GLN A 67 7.86 7.97 19.49
C GLN A 67 6.99 8.83 18.57
N VAL A 68 5.73 8.44 18.36
CA VAL A 68 4.76 9.26 17.61
C VAL A 68 4.36 10.47 18.43
N THR A 69 4.06 10.28 19.72
CA THR A 69 3.69 11.39 20.62
C THR A 69 4.82 12.37 20.83
N ASP A 70 6.06 11.90 20.99
CA ASP A 70 7.26 12.73 21.11
C ASP A 70 7.47 13.59 19.86
N PHE A 71 7.29 12.99 18.69
CA PHE A 71 7.41 13.72 17.42
C PHE A 71 6.33 14.81 17.26
N ILE A 72 5.09 14.50 17.67
CA ILE A 72 3.96 15.45 17.56
C ILE A 72 3.99 16.52 18.65
N GLY A 73 4.61 16.24 19.80
CA GLY A 73 4.73 17.17 20.92
C GLY A 73 3.44 17.30 21.77
N ILE A 74 2.58 16.28 21.78
CA ILE A 74 1.37 16.25 22.62
C ILE A 74 1.33 14.98 23.47
N SER A 75 0.55 15.00 24.56
CA SER A 75 0.42 13.81 25.40
C SER A 75 -0.23 12.65 24.68
N ARG A 76 0.13 11.43 25.09
CA ARG A 76 -0.42 10.19 24.53
C ARG A 76 -1.95 10.16 24.61
N SER A 77 -2.52 10.52 25.75
CA SER A 77 -3.97 10.54 25.93
C SER A 77 -4.67 11.48 24.95
N ASN A 78 -4.08 12.67 24.73
CA ASN A 78 -4.62 13.66 23.80
C ASN A 78 -4.58 13.14 22.36
N LEU A 79 -3.44 12.57 21.93
CA LEU A 79 -3.31 12.01 20.57
C LEU A 79 -4.27 10.84 20.36
N GLU A 80 -4.39 9.91 21.31
CA GLU A 80 -5.29 8.76 21.20
C GLU A 80 -6.76 9.18 21.09
N GLN A 81 -7.21 10.17 21.89
CA GLN A 81 -8.58 10.68 21.79
C GLN A 81 -8.87 11.26 20.39
N ARG A 82 -7.97 12.09 19.86
CA ARG A 82 -8.08 12.66 18.51
C ARG A 82 -8.10 11.59 17.43
N PHE A 83 -7.22 10.60 17.57
CA PHE A 83 -7.12 9.48 16.62
C PHE A 83 -8.40 8.65 16.59
N ILE A 84 -8.98 8.34 17.77
CA ILE A 84 -10.24 7.60 17.87
C ILE A 84 -11.40 8.40 17.26
N LEU A 85 -11.46 9.71 17.50
CA LEU A 85 -12.50 10.59 16.95
C LEU A 85 -12.45 10.65 15.42
N GLU A 86 -11.26 10.77 14.83
CA GLU A 86 -11.13 10.92 13.38
C GLU A 86 -11.00 9.61 12.60
N ARG A 87 -10.35 8.60 13.21
CA ARG A 87 -10.01 7.34 12.54
C ARG A 87 -10.81 6.13 13.05
N GLY A 88 -11.50 6.27 14.17
CA GLY A 88 -12.26 5.17 14.80
C GLY A 88 -11.38 4.09 15.44
N HIS A 89 -10.06 4.29 15.52
CA HIS A 89 -9.12 3.33 16.11
C HIS A 89 -7.90 4.03 16.72
N THR A 90 -7.06 3.28 17.43
CA THR A 90 -5.91 3.81 18.17
C THR A 90 -4.69 4.03 17.26
N VAL A 91 -3.75 4.87 17.73
CA VAL A 91 -2.42 5.06 17.08
C VAL A 91 -1.66 3.74 16.94
N HIS A 92 -1.74 2.89 17.95
CA HIS A 92 -1.13 1.56 17.91
C HIS A 92 -1.70 0.69 16.77
N THR A 93 -3.02 0.72 16.61
CA THR A 93 -3.69 0.00 15.50
C THR A 93 -3.25 0.52 14.15
N GLU A 94 -3.08 1.84 13.99
CA GLU A 94 -2.59 2.43 12.74
C GLU A 94 -1.16 1.97 12.41
N ILE A 95 -0.24 1.95 13.39
CA ILE A 95 1.11 1.42 13.19
C ILE A 95 1.07 -0.04 12.71
N HIS A 96 0.18 -0.84 13.27
CA HIS A 96 -0.01 -2.23 12.85
C HIS A 96 -0.58 -2.34 11.43
N ASN A 97 -1.56 -1.52 11.08
CA ASN A 97 -2.17 -1.49 9.75
C ASN A 97 -1.14 -1.13 8.68
N GLU A 98 -0.27 -0.15 8.94
CA GLU A 98 0.80 0.23 8.01
C GLU A 98 1.82 -0.91 7.80
N LYS A 99 2.21 -1.62 8.86
CA LYS A 99 3.06 -2.82 8.74
C LYS A 99 2.39 -3.92 7.93
N LEU A 100 1.11 -4.14 8.18
CA LEU A 100 0.32 -5.15 7.49
C LEU A 100 0.16 -4.84 6.01
N ASN A 101 -0.14 -3.58 5.67
CA ASN A 101 -0.22 -3.10 4.30
C ASN A 101 1.12 -3.25 3.57
N LYS A 102 2.23 -2.93 4.24
CA LYS A 102 3.56 -3.14 3.66
C LYS A 102 3.86 -4.61 3.39
N ALA A 103 3.53 -5.50 4.34
CA ALA A 103 3.71 -6.94 4.16
C ALA A 103 2.86 -7.47 3.00
N ARG A 104 1.60 -7.04 2.92
CA ARG A 104 0.70 -7.39 1.82
C ARG A 104 1.28 -6.98 0.47
N ASN A 105 1.67 -5.72 0.32
CA ASN A 105 2.22 -5.22 -0.94
C ASN A 105 3.50 -5.98 -1.35
N LEU A 106 4.39 -6.28 -0.40
CA LEU A 106 5.59 -7.07 -0.69
C LEU A 106 5.26 -8.51 -1.13
N LEU A 107 4.21 -9.10 -0.57
CA LEU A 107 3.75 -10.44 -0.97
C LEU A 107 3.10 -10.44 -2.36
N GLU A 108 2.40 -9.36 -2.73
CA GLU A 108 1.73 -9.20 -4.02
C GLU A 108 2.70 -8.83 -5.16
N GLU A 109 3.68 -7.98 -4.86
CA GLU A 109 4.53 -7.36 -5.88
C GLU A 109 5.90 -8.04 -6.05
N THR A 110 6.31 -8.88 -5.08
CA THR A 110 7.66 -9.47 -5.06
C THR A 110 7.66 -10.96 -4.73
N GLU A 111 8.72 -11.64 -5.18
CA GLU A 111 9.00 -13.04 -4.81
C GLU A 111 9.91 -13.17 -3.57
N LEU A 112 10.06 -12.11 -2.78
CA LEU A 112 10.91 -12.13 -1.59
C LEU A 112 10.51 -13.26 -0.63
N PRO A 113 11.47 -13.96 -0.01
CA PRO A 113 11.18 -14.94 1.03
C PRO A 113 10.34 -14.31 2.16
N THR A 114 9.38 -15.03 2.71
CA THR A 114 8.47 -14.53 3.75
C THR A 114 9.22 -14.00 4.98
N LYS A 115 10.40 -14.54 5.29
CA LYS A 115 11.30 -14.02 6.33
C LYS A 115 11.76 -12.59 6.01
N SER A 116 12.15 -12.33 4.76
CA SER A 116 12.56 -10.99 4.31
C SER A 116 11.38 -10.02 4.30
N VAL A 117 10.18 -10.49 3.93
CA VAL A 117 8.95 -9.69 4.01
C VAL A 117 8.66 -9.27 5.46
N ALA A 118 8.78 -10.19 6.42
CA ALA A 118 8.58 -9.87 7.85
C ALA A 118 9.56 -8.77 8.31
N MET A 119 10.83 -8.91 7.99
CA MET A 119 11.86 -7.92 8.36
C MET A 119 11.59 -6.55 7.72
N GLN A 120 11.33 -6.51 6.42
CA GLN A 120 11.10 -5.26 5.68
C GLN A 120 9.79 -4.57 6.05
N SER A 121 8.83 -5.31 6.61
CA SER A 121 7.56 -4.76 7.11
C SER A 121 7.63 -4.37 8.59
N GLY A 122 8.79 -4.50 9.24
CA GLY A 122 8.99 -4.09 10.63
C GLY A 122 8.37 -5.02 11.67
N TYR A 123 8.19 -6.30 11.33
CA TYR A 123 7.76 -7.30 12.29
C TYR A 123 8.95 -7.84 13.10
N PRO A 124 8.77 -8.06 14.42
CA PRO A 124 9.85 -8.56 15.28
C PRO A 124 10.24 -10.01 14.98
N SER A 125 9.32 -10.79 14.43
CA SER A 125 9.58 -12.17 14.03
C SER A 125 8.64 -12.62 12.91
N LEU A 126 9.07 -13.66 12.19
CA LEU A 126 8.26 -14.31 11.16
C LEU A 126 6.96 -14.88 11.74
N GLN A 127 7.04 -15.53 12.91
CA GLN A 127 5.91 -16.13 13.59
C GLN A 127 4.84 -15.09 13.96
N TYR A 128 5.28 -13.94 14.44
CA TYR A 128 4.38 -12.83 14.77
C TYR A 128 3.67 -12.29 13.52
N MET A 129 4.41 -12.10 12.41
CA MET A 129 3.79 -11.72 11.14
C MET A 129 2.73 -12.75 10.69
N TYR A 130 3.03 -14.06 10.78
CA TYR A 130 2.09 -15.11 10.41
C TYR A 130 0.81 -15.05 11.23
N ALA A 131 0.91 -14.87 12.55
CA ALA A 131 -0.25 -14.79 13.44
C ALA A 131 -1.14 -13.58 13.11
N ILE A 132 -0.54 -12.41 12.92
CA ILE A 132 -1.26 -11.18 12.58
C ILE A 132 -1.89 -11.29 11.20
N PHE A 133 -1.16 -11.80 10.21
CA PHE A 133 -1.63 -11.93 8.84
C PHE A 133 -2.83 -12.89 8.76
N LYS A 134 -2.73 -14.05 9.42
CA LYS A 134 -3.83 -15.01 9.51
C LYS A 134 -5.06 -14.42 10.22
N LYS A 135 -4.85 -13.64 11.28
CA LYS A 135 -5.93 -12.96 12.00
C LYS A 135 -6.70 -11.96 11.12
N HIS A 136 -5.98 -11.21 10.25
CA HIS A 136 -6.58 -10.15 9.43
C HIS A 136 -7.14 -10.65 8.10
N PHE A 137 -6.44 -11.58 7.43
CA PHE A 137 -6.82 -12.06 6.09
C PHE A 137 -7.40 -13.47 6.09
N GLY A 138 -7.40 -14.19 7.22
CA GLY A 138 -7.81 -15.60 7.28
C GLY A 138 -6.81 -16.58 6.66
N LEU A 139 -5.76 -16.09 6.02
CA LEU A 139 -4.74 -16.84 5.28
C LEU A 139 -3.36 -16.62 5.87
N THR A 140 -2.49 -17.60 5.71
CA THR A 140 -1.07 -17.38 5.96
C THR A 140 -0.44 -16.53 4.85
N PRO A 141 0.69 -15.83 5.10
CA PRO A 141 1.40 -15.08 4.06
C PRO A 141 1.73 -15.89 2.82
N THR A 142 2.08 -17.16 2.98
CA THR A 142 2.38 -18.08 1.86
C THR A 142 1.12 -18.37 1.04
N GLN A 143 0.01 -18.74 1.69
CA GLN A 143 -1.27 -18.99 1.02
C GLN A 143 -1.79 -17.73 0.31
N PHE A 144 -1.64 -16.56 0.94
CA PHE A 144 -2.05 -15.29 0.35
C PHE A 144 -1.29 -15.01 -0.95
N ARG A 145 0.03 -15.24 -0.95
CA ARG A 145 0.87 -15.10 -2.16
C ARG A 145 0.41 -16.05 -3.26
N GLU A 146 0.21 -17.31 -2.95
CA GLU A 146 -0.23 -18.34 -3.91
C GLU A 146 -1.56 -17.97 -4.56
N GLU A 147 -2.56 -17.54 -3.76
CA GLU A 147 -3.86 -17.11 -4.29
C GLU A 147 -3.73 -15.87 -5.19
N HIS A 148 -2.87 -14.92 -4.83
CA HIS A 148 -2.66 -13.72 -5.64
C HIS A 148 -2.04 -14.06 -6.99
N PHE A 149 -1.02 -14.91 -7.02
CA PHE A 149 -0.41 -15.34 -8.28
C PHE A 149 -1.37 -16.15 -9.17
N VAL A 150 -2.18 -17.03 -8.60
CA VAL A 150 -3.20 -17.78 -9.36
C VAL A 150 -4.25 -16.84 -9.96
N ARG A 151 -4.69 -15.81 -9.23
CA ARG A 151 -5.63 -14.79 -9.74
C ARG A 151 -5.03 -13.96 -10.87
N ALA A 152 -3.77 -13.57 -10.74
CA ALA A 152 -3.07 -12.79 -11.76
C ALA A 152 -2.89 -13.57 -13.07
N GLN A 153 -2.73 -14.88 -13.01
CA GLN A 153 -2.63 -15.75 -14.21
C GLN A 153 -3.98 -15.98 -14.90
N LYS A 154 -5.08 -16.02 -14.15
CA LYS A 154 -6.45 -16.16 -14.73
C LYS A 154 -6.98 -14.90 -15.40
N SER A 155 -6.35 -13.74 -15.14
CA SER A 155 -6.75 -12.44 -15.70
C SER A 155 -5.95 -12.03 -16.95
N ARG A 156 -5.08 -12.90 -17.44
CA ARG A 156 -4.32 -12.76 -18.71
C ARG A 156 -4.93 -13.62 -19.81
#